data_739c99360db76228d0b7f29e60d26745
#
_entry.id   739c99360db76228d0b7f29e60d26745
#
_cell.length_a   1.000
_cell.length_b   1.000
_cell.length_c   1.000
_cell.angle_alpha   90.00
_cell.angle_beta   90.00
_cell.angle_gamma   90.00
#
_symmetry.space_group_name_H-M   'P 1'
#
loop_
_entity.id
_entity.type
_entity.pdbx_description
1 polymer ?
#
loop_
_entity_poly.entity_id
_entity_poly.type
_entity_poly.pdbx_seq_one_letter_code
_entity_poly.pdbx_strand_id
1 'polypeptide(L)'
;IKFQILIHEHPVWVKAYYLNPETFKSAPLFLLSTDLPENDYISQTITHRLYDANVATKVAQFILLGVGGAKLIDELGFNPDVYHLNEAHGISSAFYLLNKYKSVEKVREKLVFTTHTPEEAGNEKHDMYLCHRMSYFCGLSIDEVRKLTGITDDLFNHSLAALKFARKA
;
A
#
# COMPACT_ATOMS: atom_id res chain seq x y z
N ILE A 1 0.65 -18.42 3.11
CA ILE A 1 1.89 -18.02 2.45
C ILE A 1 2.63 -16.99 3.30
N LYS A 2 3.96 -17.00 3.27
CA LYS A 2 4.82 -15.99 3.92
C LYS A 2 5.74 -15.37 2.88
N PHE A 3 5.97 -14.06 3.02
CA PHE A 3 6.88 -13.29 2.17
C PHE A 3 7.42 -12.07 2.96
N GLN A 4 8.33 -11.32 2.38
CA GLN A 4 8.88 -10.12 3.02
C GLN A 4 8.56 -8.88 2.22
N ILE A 5 8.36 -7.77 2.92
CA ILE A 5 8.34 -6.41 2.35
C ILE A 5 9.33 -5.53 3.10
N LEU A 6 9.71 -4.40 2.52
CA LEU A 6 10.51 -3.41 3.23
C LEU A 6 9.60 -2.41 3.96
N ILE A 7 9.85 -2.24 5.25
CA ILE A 7 9.27 -1.17 6.06
C ILE A 7 10.43 -0.52 6.83
N HIS A 8 10.58 0.78 6.70
CA HIS A 8 11.69 1.52 7.29
C HIS A 8 13.06 0.91 6.89
N GLU A 9 13.20 0.58 5.59
CA GLU A 9 14.40 -0.04 4.99
C GLU A 9 14.78 -1.43 5.55
N HIS A 10 13.98 -1.99 6.45
CA HIS A 10 14.17 -3.32 7.03
C HIS A 10 13.20 -4.34 6.42
N PRO A 11 13.65 -5.57 6.17
CA PRO A 11 12.77 -6.64 5.74
C PRO A 11 11.83 -7.04 6.89
N VAL A 12 10.53 -6.99 6.62
CA VAL A 12 9.49 -7.41 7.56
C VAL A 12 8.75 -8.60 6.97
N TRP A 13 8.68 -9.69 7.73
CA TRP A 13 7.93 -10.86 7.37
C TRP A 13 6.43 -10.62 7.46
N VAL A 14 5.74 -11.04 6.43
CA VAL A 14 4.28 -10.95 6.31
C VAL A 14 3.72 -12.35 6.09
N LYS A 15 2.65 -12.67 6.81
CA LYS A 15 1.85 -13.88 6.58
C LYS A 15 0.47 -13.50 6.05
N ALA A 16 0.09 -14.11 4.94
CA ALA A 16 -1.26 -14.02 4.41
C ALA A 16 -2.10 -15.20 4.91
N TYR A 17 -3.23 -14.89 5.54
CA TYR A 17 -4.28 -15.82 5.92
C TYR A 17 -5.37 -15.79 4.86
N TYR A 18 -5.80 -16.96 4.45
CA TYR A 18 -6.84 -17.10 3.43
C TYR A 18 -8.15 -17.51 4.06
N LEU A 19 -9.22 -16.75 3.78
CA LEU A 19 -10.58 -17.11 4.11
C LEU A 19 -11.27 -17.67 2.88
N ASN A 20 -11.70 -18.91 2.97
CA ASN A 20 -12.34 -19.62 1.88
C ASN A 20 -13.69 -18.96 1.52
N PRO A 21 -13.90 -18.56 0.25
CA PRO A 21 -15.15 -17.96 -0.20
C PRO A 21 -16.38 -18.85 0.03
N GLU A 22 -16.24 -20.16 -0.04
CA GLU A 22 -17.38 -21.09 0.19
C GLU A 22 -17.92 -21.01 1.60
N THR A 23 -17.04 -20.81 2.61
CA THR A 23 -17.43 -20.70 4.01
C THR A 23 -18.29 -19.47 4.29
N PHE A 24 -17.96 -18.35 3.64
CA PHE A 24 -18.60 -17.06 3.88
C PHE A 24 -19.48 -16.59 2.74
N LYS A 25 -19.59 -17.36 1.66
CA LYS A 25 -20.27 -16.97 0.39
C LYS A 25 -19.86 -15.60 -0.10
N SER A 26 -18.56 -15.33 -0.08
CA SER A 26 -17.93 -14.05 -0.43
C SER A 26 -16.88 -14.26 -1.51
N ALA A 27 -16.26 -13.18 -1.98
CA ALA A 27 -15.02 -13.27 -2.75
C ALA A 27 -13.88 -13.84 -1.86
N PRO A 28 -12.81 -14.41 -2.45
CA PRO A 28 -11.61 -14.78 -1.72
C PRO A 28 -11.08 -13.59 -0.92
N LEU A 29 -10.81 -13.80 0.37
CA LEU A 29 -10.28 -12.76 1.25
C LEU A 29 -8.93 -13.19 1.81
N PHE A 30 -7.95 -12.30 1.71
CA PHE A 30 -6.63 -12.46 2.30
C PHE A 30 -6.42 -11.41 3.37
N LEU A 31 -6.06 -11.86 4.57
CA LEU A 31 -5.69 -10.99 5.69
C LEU A 31 -4.18 -11.06 5.88
N LEU A 32 -3.53 -9.88 5.90
CA LEU A 32 -2.09 -9.76 6.08
C LEU A 32 -1.77 -9.49 7.55
N SER A 33 -0.79 -10.19 8.08
CA SER A 33 -0.29 -9.99 9.45
C SER A 33 1.22 -9.96 9.48
N THR A 34 1.77 -9.09 10.32
CA THR A 34 3.19 -9.02 10.67
C THR A 34 3.48 -9.60 12.05
N ASP A 35 2.44 -10.06 12.77
CA ASP A 35 2.59 -10.69 14.09
C ASP A 35 3.19 -12.10 13.95
N LEU A 36 4.50 -12.13 13.77
CA LEU A 36 5.29 -13.32 13.51
C LEU A 36 6.57 -13.30 14.34
N PRO A 37 7.00 -14.45 14.90
CA PRO A 37 8.20 -14.52 15.72
C PRO A 37 9.51 -14.20 14.97
N GLU A 38 9.48 -14.24 13.63
CA GLU A 38 10.61 -13.84 12.80
C GLU A 38 10.85 -12.33 12.76
N ASN A 39 9.85 -11.54 13.16
CA ASN A 39 9.92 -10.08 13.21
C ASN A 39 10.39 -9.59 14.59
N ASP A 40 11.02 -8.42 14.60
CA ASP A 40 11.22 -7.67 15.84
C ASP A 40 9.89 -7.22 16.47
N TYR A 41 9.93 -6.84 17.74
CA TYR A 41 8.73 -6.48 18.50
C TYR A 41 7.92 -5.34 17.85
N ILE A 42 8.59 -4.31 17.32
CA ILE A 42 7.91 -3.18 16.68
C ILE A 42 7.18 -3.63 15.42
N SER A 43 7.86 -4.40 14.58
CA SER A 43 7.27 -4.95 13.35
C SER A 43 6.09 -5.89 13.65
N GLN A 44 6.15 -6.70 14.72
CA GLN A 44 5.02 -7.54 15.14
C GLN A 44 3.77 -6.72 15.45
N THR A 45 3.93 -5.55 16.05
CA THR A 45 2.79 -4.72 16.52
C THR A 45 2.07 -3.95 15.41
N ILE A 46 2.59 -3.89 14.19
CA ILE A 46 2.00 -3.12 13.07
C ILE A 46 0.53 -3.49 12.85
N THR A 47 0.17 -4.76 13.00
CA THR A 47 -1.19 -5.26 12.73
C THR A 47 -2.03 -5.48 13.99
N HIS A 48 -1.58 -5.04 15.17
CA HIS A 48 -2.31 -5.25 16.42
C HIS A 48 -3.53 -4.34 16.59
N ARG A 49 -3.53 -3.17 15.99
CA ARG A 49 -4.62 -2.18 16.11
C ARG A 49 -5.04 -1.68 14.74
N LEU A 50 -6.34 -1.63 14.53
CA LEU A 50 -6.92 -0.95 13.37
C LEU A 50 -6.83 0.57 13.58
N TYR A 51 -6.39 1.30 12.57
CA TYR A 51 -6.23 2.76 12.62
C TYR A 51 -5.39 3.25 13.79
N ASP A 52 -4.15 2.79 13.87
CA ASP A 52 -3.24 3.17 14.95
C ASP A 52 -3.06 4.69 15.01
N ALA A 53 -3.02 5.24 16.22
CA ALA A 53 -2.81 6.68 16.45
C ALA A 53 -1.36 7.11 16.19
N ASN A 54 -0.39 6.18 16.25
CA ASN A 54 1.00 6.45 15.91
C ASN A 54 1.14 6.58 14.39
N VAL A 55 1.64 7.73 13.93
CA VAL A 55 1.73 8.05 12.49
C VAL A 55 2.64 7.07 11.75
N ALA A 56 3.78 6.70 12.32
CA ALA A 56 4.70 5.76 11.68
C ALA A 56 4.06 4.36 11.56
N THR A 57 3.36 3.89 12.59
CA THR A 57 2.60 2.63 12.54
C THR A 57 1.50 2.70 11.47
N LYS A 58 0.76 3.81 11.39
CA LYS A 58 -0.26 4.01 10.34
C LYS A 58 0.35 3.95 8.95
N VAL A 59 1.47 4.63 8.71
CA VAL A 59 2.20 4.56 7.42
C VAL A 59 2.65 3.12 7.12
N ALA A 60 3.16 2.39 8.13
CA ALA A 60 3.52 0.99 7.98
C ALA A 60 2.32 0.11 7.60
N GLN A 61 1.14 0.34 8.19
CA GLN A 61 -0.11 -0.34 7.82
C GLN A 61 -0.50 -0.07 6.36
N PHE A 62 -0.32 1.16 5.87
CA PHE A 62 -0.60 1.50 4.48
C PHE A 62 0.40 0.85 3.51
N ILE A 63 1.67 0.72 3.90
CA ILE A 63 2.67 -0.03 3.14
C ILE A 63 2.28 -1.51 3.09
N LEU A 64 1.91 -2.08 4.22
CA LEU A 64 1.49 -3.48 4.30
C LEU A 64 0.28 -3.75 3.41
N LEU A 65 -0.73 -2.87 3.45
CA LEU A 65 -1.92 -3.02 2.61
C LEU A 65 -1.59 -2.90 1.11
N GLY A 66 -0.87 -1.86 0.71
CA GLY A 66 -0.61 -1.57 -0.70
C GLY A 66 0.52 -2.43 -1.27
N VAL A 67 1.73 -2.27 -0.77
CA VAL A 67 2.90 -3.03 -1.22
C VAL A 67 2.74 -4.51 -0.90
N GLY A 68 2.35 -4.83 0.34
CA GLY A 68 2.14 -6.21 0.78
C GLY A 68 1.03 -6.90 -0.01
N GLY A 69 -0.09 -6.22 -0.24
CA GLY A 69 -1.19 -6.74 -1.05
C GLY A 69 -0.79 -7.00 -2.51
N ALA A 70 -0.11 -6.06 -3.16
CA ALA A 70 0.36 -6.23 -4.53
C ALA A 70 1.40 -7.35 -4.65
N LYS A 71 2.33 -7.43 -3.69
CA LYS A 71 3.33 -8.51 -3.65
C LYS A 71 2.70 -9.88 -3.40
N LEU A 72 1.70 -9.98 -2.52
CA LEU A 72 0.96 -11.22 -2.32
C LEU A 72 0.35 -11.74 -3.62
N ILE A 73 -0.24 -10.87 -4.42
CA ILE A 73 -0.82 -11.22 -5.71
C ILE A 73 0.24 -11.82 -6.64
N ASP A 74 1.44 -11.25 -6.64
CA ASP A 74 2.57 -11.78 -7.42
C ASP A 74 3.06 -13.14 -6.88
N GLU A 75 3.19 -13.28 -5.57
CA GLU A 75 3.62 -14.54 -4.92
C GLU A 75 2.60 -15.69 -5.16
N LEU A 76 1.33 -15.35 -5.35
CA LEU A 76 0.28 -16.30 -5.73
C LEU A 76 0.25 -16.61 -7.24
N GLY A 77 1.07 -15.94 -8.04
CA GLY A 77 1.11 -16.10 -9.49
C GLY A 77 -0.09 -15.50 -10.22
N PHE A 78 -0.84 -14.61 -9.59
CA PHE A 78 -1.95 -13.92 -10.23
C PHE A 78 -1.46 -12.75 -11.10
N ASN A 79 -2.14 -12.53 -12.21
CA ASN A 79 -1.93 -11.37 -13.06
C ASN A 79 -3.27 -10.64 -13.27
N PRO A 80 -3.69 -9.81 -12.31
CA PRO A 80 -4.98 -9.15 -12.37
C PRO A 80 -5.03 -8.12 -13.50
N ASP A 81 -6.20 -7.97 -14.09
CA ASP A 81 -6.48 -6.92 -15.05
C ASP A 81 -6.61 -5.56 -14.37
N VAL A 82 -7.09 -5.57 -13.11
CA VAL A 82 -7.36 -4.36 -12.34
C VAL A 82 -6.95 -4.56 -10.88
N TYR A 83 -6.25 -3.58 -10.34
CA TYR A 83 -6.10 -3.34 -8.91
C TYR A 83 -7.07 -2.23 -8.52
N HIS A 84 -8.08 -2.57 -7.74
CA HIS A 84 -9.08 -1.61 -7.29
C HIS A 84 -8.76 -1.13 -5.87
N LEU A 85 -8.46 0.15 -5.73
CA LEU A 85 -8.25 0.79 -4.44
C LEU A 85 -9.59 1.32 -3.92
N ASN A 86 -10.06 0.74 -2.85
CA ASN A 86 -11.17 1.27 -2.06
C ASN A 86 -10.59 2.19 -0.97
N GLU A 87 -10.71 3.49 -1.17
CA GLU A 87 -9.95 4.55 -0.51
C GLU A 87 -8.43 4.51 -0.82
N ALA A 88 -7.73 5.56 -0.46
CA ALA A 88 -6.34 5.74 -0.85
C ALA A 88 -5.31 5.01 0.04
N HIS A 89 -5.75 4.27 1.06
CA HIS A 89 -4.86 3.60 2.02
C HIS A 89 -3.88 2.61 1.37
N GLY A 90 -4.28 2.00 0.25
CA GLY A 90 -3.45 1.05 -0.50
C GLY A 90 -2.64 1.65 -1.65
N ILE A 91 -2.56 2.98 -1.79
CA ILE A 91 -1.90 3.62 -2.96
C ILE A 91 -0.39 3.32 -3.05
N SER A 92 0.25 2.90 -1.98
CA SER A 92 1.63 2.44 -2.02
C SER A 92 1.85 1.29 -3.02
N SER A 93 0.80 0.54 -3.36
CA SER A 93 0.82 -0.46 -4.44
C SER A 93 1.24 0.11 -5.80
N ALA A 94 0.90 1.37 -6.09
CA ALA A 94 1.28 2.01 -7.35
C ALA A 94 2.80 2.08 -7.52
N PHE A 95 3.54 2.36 -6.45
CA PHE A 95 5.00 2.42 -6.47
C PHE A 95 5.63 1.03 -6.62
N TYR A 96 5.03 0.01 -6.00
CA TYR A 96 5.43 -1.38 -6.22
C TYR A 96 5.21 -1.79 -7.69
N LEU A 97 4.04 -1.52 -8.23
CA LEU A 97 3.70 -1.83 -9.62
C LEU A 97 4.57 -1.04 -10.61
N LEU A 98 4.94 0.21 -10.28
CA LEU A 98 5.86 0.99 -11.10
C LEU A 98 7.24 0.31 -11.17
N ASN A 99 7.73 -0.22 -10.05
CA ASN A 99 8.97 -1.01 -10.05
C ASN A 99 8.85 -2.28 -10.87
N LYS A 100 7.69 -2.92 -10.86
CA LYS A 100 7.43 -4.15 -11.63
C LYS A 100 7.34 -3.87 -13.13
N TYR A 101 6.52 -2.90 -13.53
CA TYR A 101 6.22 -2.65 -14.95
C TYR A 101 7.17 -1.65 -15.62
N LYS A 102 7.91 -0.85 -14.86
CA LYS A 102 8.79 0.21 -15.35
C LYS A 102 8.09 1.22 -16.29
N SER A 103 6.79 1.38 -16.14
CA SER A 103 5.94 2.27 -16.95
C SER A 103 4.77 2.80 -16.14
N VAL A 104 4.63 4.12 -16.11
CA VAL A 104 3.52 4.83 -15.46
C VAL A 104 2.20 4.50 -16.18
N GLU A 105 2.24 4.43 -17.51
CA GLU A 105 1.07 4.13 -18.34
C GLU A 105 0.51 2.74 -18.02
N LYS A 106 1.38 1.73 -17.89
CA LYS A 106 0.95 0.37 -17.51
C LYS A 106 0.37 0.31 -16.10
N VAL A 107 0.92 1.09 -15.16
CA VAL A 107 0.35 1.20 -13.81
C VAL A 107 -1.04 1.83 -13.89
N ARG A 108 -1.19 2.91 -14.65
CA ARG A 108 -2.48 3.60 -14.84
C ARG A 108 -3.53 2.71 -15.46
N GLU A 109 -3.19 1.93 -16.47
CA GLU A 109 -4.12 0.98 -17.11
C GLU A 109 -4.70 -0.02 -16.11
N LYS A 110 -3.94 -0.36 -15.07
CA LYS A 110 -4.32 -1.38 -14.09
C LYS A 110 -4.95 -0.83 -12.80
N LEU A 111 -4.84 0.46 -12.51
CA LEU A 111 -5.36 1.04 -11.27
C LEU A 111 -6.73 1.68 -11.46
N VAL A 112 -7.64 1.34 -10.56
CA VAL A 112 -8.93 2.01 -10.38
C VAL A 112 -9.03 2.46 -8.92
N PHE A 113 -9.54 3.65 -8.70
CA PHE A 113 -9.67 4.24 -7.38
C PHE A 113 -11.11 4.61 -7.09
N THR A 114 -11.60 4.31 -5.91
CA THR A 114 -12.91 4.76 -5.43
C THR A 114 -12.73 5.43 -4.07
N THR A 115 -13.21 6.65 -3.94
CA THR A 115 -13.32 7.34 -2.66
C THR A 115 -14.80 7.52 -2.30
N HIS A 116 -15.11 7.32 -1.03
CA HIS A 116 -16.44 7.49 -0.44
C HIS A 116 -16.52 8.73 0.44
N THR A 117 -15.37 9.37 0.71
CA THR A 117 -15.25 10.45 1.69
C THR A 117 -14.86 11.75 1.00
N PRO A 118 -15.86 12.60 0.60
CA PRO A 118 -15.58 13.87 -0.09
C PRO A 118 -15.05 14.97 0.84
N GLU A 119 -14.91 14.68 2.12
CA GLU A 119 -14.44 15.60 3.15
C GLU A 119 -12.90 15.63 3.20
N GLU A 120 -12.32 16.80 3.48
CA GLU A 120 -10.87 16.94 3.63
C GLU A 120 -10.30 16.03 4.73
N ALA A 121 -11.05 15.84 5.81
CA ALA A 121 -10.66 14.95 6.91
C ALA A 121 -10.51 13.48 6.49
N GLY A 122 -11.15 13.05 5.40
CA GLY A 122 -10.97 11.72 4.82
C GLY A 122 -9.77 11.58 3.88
N ASN A 123 -9.11 12.69 3.56
CA ASN A 123 -7.94 12.73 2.69
C ASN A 123 -6.66 12.63 3.53
N GLU A 124 -6.19 11.43 3.77
CA GLU A 124 -4.97 11.17 4.53
C GLU A 124 -3.76 11.87 3.89
N LYS A 125 -3.04 12.62 4.73
CA LYS A 125 -1.81 13.32 4.37
C LYS A 125 -0.73 12.97 5.39
N HIS A 126 0.44 12.58 4.92
CA HIS A 126 1.58 12.27 5.80
C HIS A 126 2.83 12.99 5.30
N ASP A 127 3.73 13.27 6.23
CA ASP A 127 5.02 13.87 5.91
C ASP A 127 5.74 13.06 4.82
N MET A 128 6.16 13.74 3.75
CA MET A 128 6.78 13.13 2.57
C MET A 128 8.09 12.41 2.91
N TYR A 129 8.89 13.02 3.81
CA TYR A 129 10.17 12.46 4.24
C TYR A 129 9.96 11.25 5.16
N LEU A 130 8.93 11.27 6.01
CA LEU A 130 8.55 10.10 6.78
C LEU A 130 8.15 8.95 5.86
N CYS A 131 7.28 9.19 4.89
CA CYS A 131 6.88 8.18 3.92
C CYS A 131 8.10 7.60 3.18
N HIS A 132 9.03 8.45 2.74
CA HIS A 132 10.25 8.02 2.09
C HIS A 132 11.10 7.13 2.98
N ARG A 133 11.39 7.55 4.23
CA ARG A 133 12.16 6.75 5.20
C ARG A 133 11.47 5.43 5.55
N MET A 134 10.14 5.41 5.54
CA MET A 134 9.35 4.19 5.80
C MET A 134 9.33 3.20 4.63
N SER A 135 10.02 3.49 3.51
CA SER A 135 10.03 2.67 2.27
C SER A 135 8.71 2.69 1.50
N TYR A 136 7.84 3.68 1.76
CA TYR A 136 6.52 3.80 1.14
C TYR A 136 6.58 3.89 -0.38
N PHE A 137 7.61 4.54 -0.91
CA PHE A 137 7.78 4.79 -2.34
C PHE A 137 8.63 3.73 -3.07
N CYS A 138 8.89 2.60 -2.44
CA CYS A 138 9.61 1.46 -3.03
C CYS A 138 10.95 1.84 -3.67
N GLY A 139 11.72 2.73 -3.04
CA GLY A 139 13.05 3.14 -3.46
C GLY A 139 13.09 4.35 -4.40
N LEU A 140 11.94 4.92 -4.78
CA LEU A 140 11.92 6.19 -5.52
C LEU A 140 12.35 7.35 -4.62
N SER A 141 13.11 8.27 -5.17
CA SER A 141 13.45 9.54 -4.51
C SER A 141 12.22 10.44 -4.36
N ILE A 142 12.28 11.38 -3.43
CA ILE A 142 11.20 12.38 -3.24
C ILE A 142 10.97 13.19 -4.53
N ASP A 143 12.03 13.54 -5.26
CA ASP A 143 11.91 14.29 -6.51
C ASP A 143 11.21 13.49 -7.61
N GLU A 144 11.47 12.19 -7.70
CA GLU A 144 10.75 11.30 -8.61
C GLU A 144 9.27 11.19 -8.22
N VAL A 145 8.97 11.05 -6.93
CA VAL A 145 7.58 11.02 -6.43
C VAL A 145 6.85 12.33 -6.76
N ARG A 146 7.48 13.48 -6.52
CA ARG A 146 6.93 14.80 -6.87
C ARG A 146 6.62 14.92 -8.35
N LYS A 147 7.55 14.49 -9.21
CA LYS A 147 7.34 14.45 -10.67
C LYS A 147 6.14 13.58 -11.07
N LEU A 148 6.03 12.41 -10.47
CA LEU A 148 4.99 11.42 -10.80
C LEU A 148 3.60 11.85 -10.33
N THR A 149 3.51 12.44 -9.14
CA THR A 149 2.25 12.78 -8.49
C THR A 149 1.80 14.21 -8.70
N GLY A 150 2.75 15.11 -9.00
CA GLY A 150 2.49 16.56 -9.04
C GLY A 150 2.37 17.21 -7.66
N ILE A 151 2.64 16.47 -6.58
CA ILE A 151 2.62 16.99 -5.21
C ILE A 151 3.93 17.75 -4.97
N THR A 152 3.84 19.05 -4.67
CA THR A 152 5.00 19.93 -4.52
C THR A 152 5.29 20.28 -3.05
N ASP A 153 4.34 20.13 -2.15
CA ASP A 153 4.51 20.38 -0.72
C ASP A 153 5.17 19.20 0.03
N ASP A 154 5.40 19.38 1.31
CA ASP A 154 6.04 18.36 2.15
C ASP A 154 5.04 17.34 2.74
N LEU A 155 3.76 17.46 2.37
CA LEU A 155 2.72 16.51 2.75
C LEU A 155 2.31 15.66 1.55
N PHE A 156 2.58 14.36 1.63
CA PHE A 156 2.10 13.40 0.65
C PHE A 156 0.60 13.17 0.85
N ASN A 157 -0.20 13.64 -0.09
CA ASN A 157 -1.65 13.42 -0.12
C ASN A 157 -1.94 12.12 -0.88
N HIS A 158 -2.42 11.12 -0.15
CA HIS A 158 -2.66 9.78 -0.70
C HIS A 158 -3.76 9.78 -1.77
N SER A 159 -4.83 10.56 -1.57
CA SER A 159 -5.95 10.63 -2.54
C SER A 159 -5.52 11.32 -3.84
N LEU A 160 -4.73 12.39 -3.77
CA LEU A 160 -4.18 13.02 -4.98
C LEU A 160 -3.26 12.08 -5.75
N ALA A 161 -2.43 11.32 -5.05
CA ALA A 161 -1.59 10.31 -5.68
C ALA A 161 -2.44 9.21 -6.33
N ALA A 162 -3.51 8.74 -5.65
CA ALA A 162 -4.43 7.74 -6.20
C ALA A 162 -5.13 8.24 -7.47
N LEU A 163 -5.62 9.49 -7.47
CA LEU A 163 -6.22 10.13 -8.65
C LEU A 163 -5.22 10.21 -9.81
N LYS A 164 -3.94 10.46 -9.51
CA LYS A 164 -2.90 10.58 -10.53
C LYS A 164 -2.53 9.26 -11.17
N PHE A 165 -2.53 8.17 -10.38
CA PHE A 165 -2.16 6.84 -10.85
C PHE A 165 -3.35 6.00 -11.33
N ALA A 166 -4.58 6.36 -11.02
CA ALA A 166 -5.74 5.61 -11.49
C ALA A 166 -6.16 6.03 -12.91
N ARG A 167 -6.64 5.04 -13.70
CA ARG A 167 -7.29 5.32 -15.00
C ARG A 167 -8.71 5.85 -14.83
N LYS A 168 -9.33 5.49 -13.71
CA LYS A 168 -10.67 5.93 -13.29
C LYS A 168 -10.69 6.13 -11.77
N ALA A 169 -11.44 7.13 -11.36
CA ALA A 169 -11.81 7.42 -10.00
C ALA A 169 -13.32 7.70 -9.92
#